data_50ff1bf8e1aea197b2d5766bf313a906
#
_entry.id   50ff1bf8e1aea197b2d5766bf313a906
#
_cell.length_a   1.000
_cell.length_b   1.000
_cell.length_c   1.000
_cell.angle_alpha   90.00
_cell.angle_beta   90.00
_cell.angle_gamma   90.00
#
_symmetry.space_group_name_H-M   'P 1'
#
loop_
_entity.id
_entity.type
_entity.pdbx_description
1 polymer ?
#
loop_
_entity_poly.entity_id
_entity_poly.type
_entity_poly.pdbx_seq_one_letter_code
_entity_poly.pdbx_strand_id
1 'polypeptide(L)'
;MSTFSWRVLRLPLLITLLWGLLLFTLFRWTAQREDEYTTGLARIQTATLFSSIVDTRDWNANNGGVWVREHPGCPANPWLPEEERTLRAEGGATLVKVNPAYMTRQIAESFTSTLASFRISSLSPKRPENRADQWETGALLSFEKDRHELFDLVSDKEGMRYRYMAALPAKESCIQCH
;
A
#
# COMPACT_ATOMS: atom_id res chain seq x y z
N MET A 1 70.26 -6.81 -20.38
CA MET A 1 68.78 -7.02 -20.45
C MET A 1 68.40 -7.92 -19.30
N SER A 2 67.80 -7.37 -18.23
CA SER A 2 67.43 -8.14 -17.03
C SER A 2 66.19 -8.99 -17.34
N THR A 3 66.31 -10.29 -17.32
CA THR A 3 65.17 -11.20 -17.37
C THR A 3 64.34 -11.01 -16.09
N PHE A 4 63.37 -10.13 -16.18
CA PHE A 4 62.44 -9.89 -15.09
C PHE A 4 61.71 -11.22 -14.78
N SER A 5 61.96 -11.79 -13.59
CA SER A 5 61.54 -13.13 -13.23
C SER A 5 60.01 -13.12 -13.01
N TRP A 6 59.24 -13.70 -13.93
CA TRP A 6 57.81 -13.93 -13.84
C TRP A 6 57.36 -14.58 -12.51
N ARG A 7 58.26 -15.21 -11.80
CA ARG A 7 58.02 -15.82 -10.48
C ARG A 7 57.76 -14.76 -9.40
N VAL A 8 58.37 -13.59 -9.48
CA VAL A 8 58.19 -12.50 -8.50
C VAL A 8 56.85 -11.81 -8.64
N LEU A 9 56.27 -11.78 -9.86
CA LEU A 9 54.95 -11.16 -10.11
C LEU A 9 53.79 -12.08 -9.76
N ARG A 10 53.96 -13.38 -9.75
CA ARG A 10 52.85 -14.34 -9.51
C ARG A 10 52.22 -14.20 -8.14
N LEU A 11 53.02 -14.07 -7.11
CA LEU A 11 52.53 -13.98 -5.73
C LEU A 11 51.71 -12.70 -5.48
N PRO A 12 52.18 -11.47 -5.80
CA PRO A 12 51.37 -10.26 -5.64
C PRO A 12 50.11 -10.30 -6.53
N LEU A 13 50.17 -10.87 -7.74
CA LEU A 13 49.03 -11.01 -8.62
C LEU A 13 47.95 -11.95 -8.04
N LEU A 14 48.35 -13.06 -7.44
CA LEU A 14 47.44 -13.97 -6.73
C LEU A 14 46.81 -13.31 -5.51
N ILE A 15 47.58 -12.57 -4.74
CA ILE A 15 47.09 -11.84 -3.58
C ILE A 15 46.05 -10.79 -3.99
N THR A 16 46.34 -9.99 -5.05
CA THR A 16 45.39 -8.98 -5.54
C THR A 16 44.12 -9.61 -6.09
N LEU A 17 44.19 -10.74 -6.79
CA LEU A 17 43.04 -11.49 -7.27
C LEU A 17 42.19 -12.05 -6.11
N LEU A 18 42.82 -12.61 -5.10
CA LEU A 18 42.12 -13.11 -3.91
C LEU A 18 41.43 -11.98 -3.14
N TRP A 19 42.11 -10.83 -2.97
CA TRP A 19 41.50 -9.63 -2.35
C TRP A 19 40.36 -9.10 -3.19
N GLY A 20 40.51 -9.01 -4.51
CA GLY A 20 39.45 -8.60 -5.44
C GLY A 20 38.22 -9.51 -5.34
N LEU A 21 38.44 -10.84 -5.30
CA LEU A 21 37.37 -11.81 -5.15
C LEU A 21 36.68 -11.68 -3.78
N LEU A 22 37.46 -11.50 -2.71
CA LEU A 22 36.91 -11.29 -1.36
C LEU A 22 36.04 -10.02 -1.30
N LEU A 23 36.54 -8.89 -1.80
CA LEU A 23 35.80 -7.64 -1.82
C LEU A 23 34.53 -7.75 -2.69
N PHE A 24 34.61 -8.41 -3.84
CA PHE A 24 33.47 -8.65 -4.70
C PHE A 24 32.39 -9.51 -4.01
N THR A 25 32.80 -10.57 -3.34
CA THR A 25 31.85 -11.44 -2.60
C THR A 25 31.22 -10.71 -1.44
N LEU A 26 31.98 -9.94 -0.67
CA LEU A 26 31.46 -9.09 0.41
C LEU A 26 30.46 -8.03 -0.12
N PHE A 27 30.82 -7.36 -1.21
CA PHE A 27 29.94 -6.38 -1.83
C PHE A 27 28.63 -7.01 -2.29
N ARG A 28 28.69 -8.14 -3.00
CA ARG A 28 27.49 -8.88 -3.43
C ARG A 28 26.63 -9.31 -2.26
N TRP A 29 27.24 -9.83 -1.21
CA TRP A 29 26.54 -10.24 0.00
C TRP A 29 25.86 -9.06 0.70
N THR A 30 26.55 -7.94 0.86
CA THR A 30 25.98 -6.73 1.47
C THR A 30 24.82 -6.20 0.63
N ALA A 31 24.98 -6.09 -0.71
CA ALA A 31 23.92 -5.62 -1.59
C ALA A 31 22.66 -6.51 -1.51
N GLN A 32 22.82 -7.83 -1.49
CA GLN A 32 21.68 -8.74 -1.33
C GLN A 32 20.98 -8.55 0.02
N ARG A 33 21.73 -8.35 1.10
CA ARG A 33 21.15 -8.09 2.42
C ARG A 33 20.40 -6.77 2.50
N GLU A 34 20.88 -5.72 1.86
CA GLU A 34 20.19 -4.44 1.77
C GLU A 34 18.87 -4.55 1.03
N ASP A 35 18.84 -5.29 -0.08
CA ASP A 35 17.61 -5.53 -0.86
C ASP A 35 16.58 -6.32 -0.03
N GLU A 36 16.99 -7.38 0.64
CA GLU A 36 16.11 -8.17 1.52
C GLU A 36 15.57 -7.34 2.69
N TYR A 37 16.42 -6.55 3.32
CA TYR A 37 16.04 -5.69 4.43
C TYR A 37 15.07 -4.59 3.99
N THR A 38 15.34 -3.92 2.88
CA THR A 38 14.49 -2.86 2.33
C THR A 38 13.12 -3.40 1.95
N THR A 39 13.10 -4.56 1.27
CA THR A 39 11.87 -5.24 0.87
C THR A 39 11.05 -5.68 2.09
N GLY A 40 11.70 -6.26 3.08
CA GLY A 40 11.08 -6.67 4.34
C GLY A 40 10.47 -5.47 5.10
N LEU A 41 11.22 -4.37 5.19
CA LEU A 41 10.76 -3.15 5.85
C LEU A 41 9.55 -2.54 5.11
N ALA A 42 9.61 -2.46 3.78
CA ALA A 42 8.50 -1.96 2.96
C ALA A 42 7.23 -2.80 3.16
N ARG A 43 7.37 -4.13 3.20
CA ARG A 43 6.24 -5.03 3.47
C ARG A 43 5.62 -4.80 4.85
N ILE A 44 6.44 -4.69 5.90
CA ILE A 44 5.96 -4.45 7.26
C ILE A 44 5.25 -3.10 7.35
N GLN A 45 5.82 -2.04 6.78
CA GLN A 45 5.23 -0.71 6.79
C GLN A 45 3.88 -0.67 6.07
N THR A 46 3.78 -1.28 4.89
CA THR A 46 2.54 -1.31 4.11
C THR A 46 1.46 -2.17 4.79
N ALA A 47 1.83 -3.31 5.37
CA ALA A 47 0.91 -4.15 6.13
C ALA A 47 0.40 -3.44 7.40
N THR A 48 1.28 -2.71 8.09
CA THR A 48 0.90 -1.92 9.28
C THR A 48 -0.06 -0.78 8.91
N LEU A 49 0.21 -0.06 7.82
CA LEU A 49 -0.68 0.98 7.32
C LEU A 49 -2.05 0.41 6.94
N PHE A 50 -2.06 -0.72 6.23
CA PHE A 50 -3.30 -1.44 5.89
C PHE A 50 -4.11 -1.79 7.15
N SER A 51 -3.49 -2.44 8.14
CA SER A 51 -4.15 -2.80 9.40
C SER A 51 -4.71 -1.58 10.11
N SER A 52 -3.96 -0.50 10.20
CA SER A 52 -4.43 0.74 10.85
C SER A 52 -5.65 1.34 10.14
N ILE A 53 -5.70 1.27 8.82
CA ILE A 53 -6.86 1.72 8.04
C ILE A 53 -8.06 0.80 8.27
N VAL A 54 -7.86 -0.51 8.30
CA VAL A 54 -8.93 -1.49 8.58
C VAL A 54 -9.51 -1.28 9.97
N ASP A 55 -8.67 -1.14 11.00
CA ASP A 55 -9.11 -0.87 12.37
C ASP A 55 -9.91 0.43 12.48
N THR A 56 -9.45 1.48 11.80
CA THR A 56 -10.17 2.77 11.75
C THR A 56 -11.53 2.63 11.05
N ARG A 57 -11.60 1.84 9.97
CA ARG A 57 -12.85 1.53 9.26
C ARG A 57 -13.81 0.74 10.13
N ASP A 58 -13.30 -0.26 10.86
CA ASP A 58 -14.09 -1.08 11.77
C ASP A 58 -14.64 -0.24 12.93
N TRP A 59 -13.83 0.64 13.49
CA TRP A 59 -14.30 1.59 14.49
C TRP A 59 -15.44 2.47 13.95
N ASN A 60 -15.27 3.04 12.76
CA ASN A 60 -16.32 3.84 12.13
C ASN A 60 -17.60 3.03 11.87
N ALA A 61 -17.47 1.80 11.36
CA ALA A 61 -18.60 0.90 11.10
C ALA A 61 -19.35 0.54 12.39
N ASN A 62 -18.62 0.20 13.45
CA ASN A 62 -19.20 -0.19 14.75
C ASN A 62 -19.93 0.96 15.44
N ASN A 63 -19.61 2.22 15.10
CA ASN A 63 -20.31 3.42 15.56
C ASN A 63 -21.43 3.87 14.59
N GLY A 64 -21.76 3.08 13.57
CA GLY A 64 -22.82 3.44 12.60
C GLY A 64 -22.45 4.55 11.63
N GLY A 65 -21.17 4.90 11.53
CA GLY A 65 -20.66 6.06 10.82
C GLY A 65 -20.41 7.25 11.75
N VAL A 66 -19.77 8.27 11.22
CA VAL A 66 -19.48 9.53 11.93
C VAL A 66 -20.26 10.66 11.25
N TRP A 67 -20.84 11.54 12.05
CA TRP A 67 -21.51 12.73 11.56
C TRP A 67 -20.59 13.94 11.67
N VAL A 68 -20.36 14.60 10.55
CA VAL A 68 -19.45 15.76 10.42
C VAL A 68 -20.23 16.94 9.89
N ARG A 69 -19.94 18.17 10.34
CA ARG A 69 -20.54 19.37 9.78
C ARG A 69 -20.19 19.46 8.29
N GLU A 70 -21.22 19.68 7.46
CA GLU A 70 -21.03 19.86 6.03
C GLU A 70 -20.12 21.06 5.74
N HIS A 71 -19.15 20.88 4.88
CA HIS A 71 -18.24 21.91 4.38
C HIS A 71 -17.68 21.50 3.01
N PRO A 72 -17.03 22.41 2.24
CA PRO A 72 -16.57 22.11 0.88
C PRO A 72 -15.64 20.89 0.77
N GLY A 73 -14.85 20.59 1.79
CA GLY A 73 -13.98 19.39 1.85
C GLY A 73 -14.70 18.11 2.30
N CYS A 74 -15.94 18.21 2.78
CA CYS A 74 -16.73 17.07 3.21
C CYS A 74 -18.22 17.27 2.83
N PRO A 75 -18.56 17.17 1.54
CA PRO A 75 -19.95 17.23 1.07
C PRO A 75 -20.69 15.93 1.39
N ALA A 76 -22.01 15.95 1.28
CA ALA A 76 -22.83 14.76 1.43
C ALA A 76 -22.41 13.66 0.44
N ASN A 77 -22.25 12.42 0.94
CA ASN A 77 -21.77 11.31 0.12
C ASN A 77 -22.87 10.85 -0.87
N PRO A 78 -22.71 11.05 -2.19
CA PRO A 78 -23.74 10.71 -3.16
C PRO A 78 -24.01 9.21 -3.32
N TRP A 79 -23.14 8.36 -2.76
CA TRP A 79 -23.22 6.90 -2.84
C TRP A 79 -24.01 6.27 -1.68
N LEU A 80 -24.43 7.07 -0.70
CA LEU A 80 -25.38 6.65 0.35
C LEU A 80 -26.84 6.89 -0.12
N PRO A 81 -27.81 6.15 0.44
CA PRO A 81 -29.21 6.48 0.32
C PRO A 81 -29.48 7.93 0.75
N GLU A 82 -30.43 8.61 0.09
CA GLU A 82 -30.65 10.03 0.31
C GLU A 82 -31.02 10.35 1.75
N GLU A 83 -31.84 9.51 2.36
CA GLU A 83 -32.32 9.61 3.74
C GLU A 83 -31.20 9.43 4.79
N GLU A 84 -30.07 8.83 4.41
CA GLU A 84 -28.93 8.59 5.29
C GLU A 84 -27.79 9.60 5.14
N ARG A 85 -27.84 10.45 4.11
CA ARG A 85 -26.71 11.34 3.77
C ARG A 85 -26.52 12.47 4.74
N THR A 86 -27.63 13.06 5.20
CA THR A 86 -27.62 14.30 5.96
C THR A 86 -28.55 14.25 7.16
N LEU A 87 -28.18 14.99 8.19
CA LEU A 87 -28.98 15.21 9.40
C LEU A 87 -28.95 16.71 9.73
N ARG A 88 -30.09 17.26 10.12
CA ARG A 88 -30.14 18.61 10.66
C ARG A 88 -29.96 18.58 12.18
N ALA A 89 -28.89 19.23 12.65
CA ALA A 89 -28.66 19.40 14.08
C ALA A 89 -29.53 20.53 14.67
N GLU A 90 -29.75 20.50 15.97
CA GLU A 90 -30.30 21.64 16.71
C GLU A 90 -29.40 22.85 16.47
N GLY A 91 -30.02 23.99 16.07
CA GLY A 91 -29.27 25.18 15.65
C GLY A 91 -29.05 25.31 14.13
N GLY A 92 -29.65 24.40 13.31
CA GLY A 92 -29.75 24.54 11.87
C GLY A 92 -28.52 24.11 11.06
N ALA A 93 -27.47 23.59 11.70
CA ALA A 93 -26.32 23.07 11.00
C ALA A 93 -26.66 21.75 10.28
N THR A 94 -26.21 21.60 9.03
CA THR A 94 -26.27 20.35 8.29
C THR A 94 -25.07 19.47 8.69
N LEU A 95 -25.34 18.23 9.09
CA LEU A 95 -24.35 17.19 9.30
C LEU A 95 -24.42 16.20 8.13
N VAL A 96 -23.29 15.69 7.71
CA VAL A 96 -23.15 14.68 6.67
C VAL A 96 -22.61 13.39 7.27
N LYS A 97 -23.14 12.25 6.82
CA LYS A 97 -22.70 10.93 7.27
C LYS A 97 -21.42 10.54 6.54
N VAL A 98 -20.37 10.29 7.31
CA VAL A 98 -19.09 9.75 6.86
C VAL A 98 -19.04 8.27 7.22
N ASN A 99 -19.42 7.42 6.27
CA ASN A 99 -19.33 5.97 6.42
C ASN A 99 -17.88 5.48 6.19
N PRO A 100 -17.53 4.22 6.53
CA PRO A 100 -16.15 3.72 6.45
C PRO A 100 -15.49 3.87 5.07
N ALA A 101 -16.25 3.69 3.99
CA ALA A 101 -15.71 3.83 2.64
C ALA A 101 -15.41 5.31 2.30
N TYR A 102 -16.31 6.21 2.67
CA TYR A 102 -16.12 7.65 2.46
C TYR A 102 -14.96 8.19 3.30
N MET A 103 -14.88 7.77 4.57
CA MET A 103 -13.76 8.12 5.45
C MET A 103 -12.42 7.71 4.85
N THR A 104 -12.30 6.45 4.42
CA THR A 104 -11.05 5.96 3.81
C THR A 104 -10.66 6.77 2.57
N ARG A 105 -11.64 7.13 1.74
CA ARG A 105 -11.40 7.99 0.56
C ARG A 105 -10.89 9.35 0.98
N GLN A 106 -11.55 10.02 1.92
CA GLN A 106 -11.14 11.35 2.39
C GLN A 106 -9.75 11.34 3.00
N ILE A 107 -9.42 10.31 3.79
CA ILE A 107 -8.07 10.13 4.33
C ILE A 107 -7.08 9.95 3.18
N ALA A 108 -7.38 9.09 2.20
CA ALA A 108 -6.49 8.85 1.05
C ALA A 108 -6.26 10.12 0.21
N GLU A 109 -7.31 10.91 -0.03
CA GLU A 109 -7.24 12.18 -0.76
C GLU A 109 -6.48 13.27 0.03
N SER A 110 -6.51 13.21 1.36
CA SER A 110 -5.78 14.11 2.26
C SER A 110 -4.33 13.67 2.51
N PHE A 111 -3.98 12.46 2.11
CA PHE A 111 -2.68 11.88 2.39
C PHE A 111 -1.64 12.47 1.43
N THR A 112 -0.89 13.45 1.92
CA THR A 112 0.10 14.21 1.11
C THR A 112 1.49 13.57 1.07
N SER A 113 1.65 12.37 1.65
CA SER A 113 2.92 11.67 1.63
C SER A 113 3.32 11.28 0.21
N THR A 114 4.54 11.63 -0.18
CA THR A 114 5.15 11.16 -1.43
C THR A 114 5.64 9.71 -1.35
N LEU A 115 5.70 9.16 -0.12
CA LEU A 115 6.27 7.84 0.14
C LEU A 115 5.24 6.70 0.08
N ALA A 116 3.97 7.02 0.30
CA ALA A 116 2.90 6.02 0.28
C ALA A 116 1.59 6.64 -0.18
N SER A 117 0.77 5.85 -0.84
CA SER A 117 -0.62 6.15 -1.16
C SER A 117 -1.46 4.89 -0.98
N PHE A 118 -2.75 5.05 -0.73
CA PHE A 118 -3.65 3.91 -0.61
C PHE A 118 -5.02 4.22 -1.20
N ARG A 119 -5.72 3.17 -1.59
CA ARG A 119 -7.09 3.25 -2.11
C ARG A 119 -7.85 1.95 -1.84
N ILE A 120 -9.16 2.02 -1.95
CA ILE A 120 -10.00 0.82 -2.00
C ILE A 120 -10.21 0.48 -3.47
N SER A 121 -10.07 -0.79 -3.83
CA SER A 121 -10.37 -1.28 -5.17
C SER A 121 -11.32 -2.48 -5.13
N SER A 122 -12.09 -2.64 -6.20
CA SER A 122 -13.06 -3.74 -6.36
C SER A 122 -13.20 -4.11 -7.83
N LEU A 123 -13.57 -5.37 -8.09
CA LEU A 123 -13.92 -5.83 -9.44
C LEU A 123 -15.22 -5.19 -9.94
N SER A 124 -16.17 -4.95 -9.03
CA SER A 124 -17.48 -4.36 -9.33
C SER A 124 -17.82 -3.24 -8.34
N PRO A 125 -17.14 -2.09 -8.42
CA PRO A 125 -17.36 -1.02 -7.46
C PRO A 125 -18.62 -0.20 -7.80
N LYS A 126 -19.32 0.31 -6.77
CA LYS A 126 -20.36 1.34 -6.94
C LYS A 126 -19.76 2.63 -7.49
N ARG A 127 -18.62 3.07 -6.98
CA ARG A 127 -17.87 4.22 -7.44
C ARG A 127 -16.90 3.79 -8.54
N PRO A 128 -17.02 4.31 -9.79
CA PRO A 128 -16.19 3.86 -10.92
C PRO A 128 -14.68 4.01 -10.70
N GLU A 129 -14.25 5.03 -9.95
CA GLU A 129 -12.83 5.30 -9.65
C GLU A 129 -12.20 4.22 -8.74
N ASN A 130 -13.02 3.42 -8.06
CA ASN A 130 -12.56 2.28 -7.26
C ASN A 130 -12.39 1.01 -8.11
N ARG A 131 -12.53 1.08 -9.44
CA ARG A 131 -12.28 -0.08 -10.31
C ARG A 131 -10.84 -0.52 -10.19
N ALA A 132 -10.68 -1.82 -10.01
CA ALA A 132 -9.36 -2.45 -9.94
C ALA A 132 -8.58 -2.28 -11.25
N ASP A 133 -7.31 -1.94 -11.16
CA ASP A 133 -6.38 -2.00 -12.29
C ASP A 133 -6.00 -3.46 -12.61
N GLN A 134 -5.12 -3.67 -13.59
CA GLN A 134 -4.73 -5.02 -14.03
C GLN A 134 -4.05 -5.83 -12.90
N TRP A 135 -3.15 -5.21 -12.14
CA TRP A 135 -2.45 -5.87 -11.02
C TRP A 135 -3.44 -6.16 -9.88
N GLU A 136 -4.26 -5.17 -9.50
CA GLU A 136 -5.29 -5.30 -8.47
C GLU A 136 -6.32 -6.38 -8.83
N THR A 137 -6.71 -6.46 -10.11
CA THR A 137 -7.61 -7.52 -10.61
C THR A 137 -6.99 -8.89 -10.40
N GLY A 138 -5.73 -9.07 -10.75
CA GLY A 138 -5.00 -10.32 -10.50
C GLY A 138 -4.92 -10.67 -9.01
N ALA A 139 -4.67 -9.68 -8.15
CA ALA A 139 -4.65 -9.85 -6.70
C ALA A 139 -6.03 -10.30 -6.18
N LEU A 140 -7.11 -9.58 -6.54
CA LEU A 140 -8.47 -9.91 -6.10
C LEU A 140 -8.88 -11.31 -6.50
N LEU A 141 -8.63 -11.71 -7.76
CA LEU A 141 -8.91 -13.08 -8.22
C LEU A 141 -8.06 -14.14 -7.49
N SER A 142 -6.87 -13.79 -7.01
CA SER A 142 -6.05 -14.71 -6.21
C SER A 142 -6.59 -14.87 -4.79
N PHE A 143 -7.24 -13.83 -4.23
CA PHE A 143 -7.84 -13.85 -2.90
C PHE A 143 -9.09 -14.75 -2.84
N GLU A 144 -9.78 -14.94 -3.96
CA GLU A 144 -10.89 -15.90 -4.06
C GLU A 144 -10.42 -17.35 -3.91
N LYS A 145 -9.10 -17.63 -4.09
CA LYS A 145 -8.56 -18.99 -4.14
C LYS A 145 -7.88 -19.46 -2.86
N ASP A 146 -7.43 -18.63 -1.95
CA ASP A 146 -6.79 -18.94 -0.67
C ASP A 146 -5.71 -17.92 -0.26
N ARG A 147 -5.41 -16.94 -1.09
CA ARG A 147 -4.50 -15.87 -0.70
C ARG A 147 -5.27 -14.80 0.08
N HIS A 148 -4.62 -14.22 1.06
CA HIS A 148 -5.21 -13.13 1.85
C HIS A 148 -4.49 -11.80 1.64
N GLU A 149 -3.27 -11.85 1.12
CA GLU A 149 -2.45 -10.67 0.82
C GLU A 149 -1.53 -10.92 -0.38
N LEU A 150 -1.14 -9.83 -1.04
CA LEU A 150 -0.14 -9.81 -2.11
C LEU A 150 0.79 -8.61 -1.89
N PHE A 151 2.09 -8.83 -2.05
CA PHE A 151 3.11 -7.79 -1.98
C PHE A 151 4.11 -8.00 -3.11
N ASP A 152 4.22 -7.04 -4.01
CA ASP A 152 5.07 -7.11 -5.19
C ASP A 152 5.83 -5.81 -5.43
N LEU A 153 6.98 -5.91 -6.09
CA LEU A 153 7.67 -4.79 -6.69
C LEU A 153 7.18 -4.64 -8.14
N VAL A 154 6.44 -3.59 -8.43
CA VAL A 154 5.81 -3.36 -9.73
C VAL A 154 6.48 -2.19 -10.44
N SER A 155 6.74 -2.35 -11.74
CA SER A 155 7.20 -1.26 -12.61
C SER A 155 6.03 -0.69 -13.39
N ASP A 156 5.83 0.60 -13.31
CA ASP A 156 4.85 1.34 -14.10
C ASP A 156 5.46 2.63 -14.72
N LYS A 157 4.61 3.51 -15.24
CA LYS A 157 5.03 4.76 -15.88
C LYS A 157 5.72 5.74 -14.92
N GLU A 158 5.51 5.58 -13.63
CA GLU A 158 6.06 6.43 -12.56
C GLU A 158 7.36 5.84 -11.98
N GLY A 159 7.71 4.60 -12.36
CA GLY A 159 8.92 3.91 -11.93
C GLY A 159 8.65 2.61 -11.18
N MET A 160 9.64 2.17 -10.40
CA MET A 160 9.55 0.96 -9.56
C MET A 160 8.96 1.32 -8.21
N ARG A 161 7.89 0.61 -7.82
CA ARG A 161 7.28 0.80 -6.49
C ARG A 161 6.79 -0.51 -5.89
N TYR A 162 6.84 -0.61 -4.58
CA TYR A 162 6.20 -1.70 -3.87
C TYR A 162 4.69 -1.49 -3.84
N ARG A 163 3.95 -2.55 -4.15
CA ARG A 163 2.49 -2.58 -4.01
C ARG A 163 2.10 -3.67 -3.03
N TYR A 164 1.28 -3.30 -2.07
CA TYR A 164 0.66 -4.22 -1.11
C TYR A 164 -0.84 -4.19 -1.27
N MET A 165 -1.45 -5.34 -1.28
CA MET A 165 -2.90 -5.48 -1.28
C MET A 165 -3.30 -6.62 -0.37
N ALA A 166 -4.37 -6.44 0.41
CA ALA A 166 -4.94 -7.50 1.20
C ALA A 166 -6.46 -7.53 1.06
N ALA A 167 -7.03 -8.71 1.24
CA ALA A 167 -8.46 -8.91 1.16
C ALA A 167 -9.17 -8.14 2.28
N LEU A 168 -10.23 -7.42 1.90
CA LEU A 168 -11.13 -6.75 2.81
C LEU A 168 -12.50 -7.46 2.73
N PRO A 169 -12.74 -8.48 3.56
CA PRO A 169 -13.99 -9.23 3.51
C PRO A 169 -15.17 -8.33 3.85
N ALA A 170 -16.24 -8.47 3.08
CA ALA A 170 -17.48 -7.78 3.36
C ALA A 170 -18.07 -8.27 4.68
N LYS A 171 -18.32 -7.34 5.61
CA LYS A 171 -19.01 -7.59 6.87
C LYS A 171 -20.49 -7.27 6.73
N GLU A 172 -21.30 -7.69 7.70
CA GLU A 172 -22.75 -7.42 7.72
C GLU A 172 -23.04 -5.91 7.60
N SER A 173 -22.24 -5.08 8.25
CA SER A 173 -22.29 -3.61 8.12
C SER A 173 -21.96 -3.07 6.72
N CYS A 174 -21.30 -3.84 5.86
CA CYS A 174 -21.02 -3.46 4.48
C CYS A 174 -22.22 -3.76 3.56
N ILE A 175 -22.94 -4.87 3.84
CA ILE A 175 -24.05 -5.37 3.03
C ILE A 175 -25.27 -4.43 3.09
N GLN A 176 -25.40 -3.64 4.15
CA GLN A 176 -26.49 -2.66 4.30
C GLN A 176 -26.50 -1.58 3.19
N CYS A 177 -25.35 -1.35 2.55
CA CYS A 177 -25.20 -0.34 1.49
C CYS A 177 -24.86 -0.95 0.12
N HIS A 178 -24.58 -2.26 0.05
CA HIS A 178 -24.11 -2.95 -1.18
C HIS A 178 -25.12 -3.95 -1.71
#